data_4fa6ced67b72ea9b2cbbfd5f0b594135
#
_entry.id   4fa6ced67b72ea9b2cbbfd5f0b594135
#
_cell.length_a   1.000
_cell.length_b   1.000
_cell.length_c   1.000
_cell.angle_alpha   90.00
_cell.angle_beta   90.00
_cell.angle_gamma   90.00
#
_symmetry.space_group_name_H-M   'P 1'
#
loop_
_entity.id
_entity.type
_entity.pdbx_description
1 polymer ?
#
loop_
_entity_poly.entity_id
_entity_poly.type
_entity_poly.pdbx_seq_one_letter_code
_entity_poly.pdbx_strand_id
1 'polypeptide(L)'
;MVASFMILAACAGNGGGDTAALPDDTTEEQIVGNPGASASVPRDASESLSDSQREGILQKYNYVDPTRMVRTEALAKALVYFDANKNNLKNQDFVSVIDFGKNSSEARFYIVSMKTGAVWAIRVAHGKGSDANHDGFAEKFSNTSGAHASSIGFYRTAETYQGGHGLSLRLDGLSTTNSNARARAVVIHGADYVQDTNIKQGRSWGCPAVSMQNLKNVVNYLKGGSLIYAVK
;
A
#
# COMPACT_ATOMS: atom_id res chain seq x y z
N MET A 1 -44.24 -34.71 -45.39
CA MET A 1 -42.91 -34.36 -44.88
C MET A 1 -43.11 -33.46 -43.67
N VAL A 2 -43.00 -34.01 -42.47
CA VAL A 2 -43.17 -33.23 -41.23
C VAL A 2 -41.78 -33.11 -40.60
N ALA A 3 -41.27 -31.88 -40.55
CA ALA A 3 -39.98 -31.59 -39.94
C ALA A 3 -40.18 -31.42 -38.42
N SER A 4 -39.57 -32.31 -37.65
CA SER A 4 -39.58 -32.28 -36.19
C SER A 4 -38.49 -31.32 -35.71
N PHE A 5 -38.91 -30.23 -35.02
CA PHE A 5 -37.97 -29.32 -34.33
C PHE A 5 -37.67 -29.90 -32.96
N MET A 6 -36.42 -30.33 -32.74
CA MET A 6 -35.90 -30.61 -31.40
C MET A 6 -35.49 -29.31 -30.73
N ILE A 7 -36.13 -28.99 -29.61
CA ILE A 7 -35.75 -27.91 -28.71
C ILE A 7 -34.67 -28.49 -27.77
N LEU A 8 -33.40 -28.03 -27.92
CA LEU A 8 -32.38 -28.24 -26.92
C LEU A 8 -32.60 -27.28 -25.76
N ALA A 9 -32.96 -27.79 -24.62
CA ALA A 9 -32.94 -27.05 -23.36
C ALA A 9 -31.47 -26.86 -22.93
N ALA A 10 -30.97 -25.64 -23.00
CA ALA A 10 -29.68 -25.27 -22.42
C ALA A 10 -29.84 -25.16 -20.90
N CYS A 11 -29.25 -26.08 -20.15
CA CYS A 11 -29.09 -25.93 -18.72
C CYS A 11 -28.09 -24.77 -18.46
N ALA A 12 -28.60 -23.67 -17.92
CA ALA A 12 -27.78 -22.60 -17.39
C ALA A 12 -27.10 -23.12 -16.10
N GLY A 13 -25.85 -23.55 -16.23
CA GLY A 13 -25.00 -23.81 -15.11
C GLY A 13 -24.66 -22.48 -14.42
N ASN A 14 -25.12 -22.32 -13.19
CA ASN A 14 -24.71 -21.25 -12.29
C ASN A 14 -23.25 -21.50 -11.88
N GLY A 15 -22.29 -21.12 -12.72
CA GLY A 15 -20.87 -21.12 -12.40
C GLY A 15 -20.56 -19.88 -11.57
N GLY A 16 -20.54 -20.01 -10.25
CA GLY A 16 -19.83 -19.07 -9.40
C GLY A 16 -18.35 -19.09 -9.85
N GLY A 17 -17.95 -18.11 -10.63
CA GLY A 17 -16.57 -17.97 -11.06
C GLY A 17 -15.73 -17.55 -9.88
N ASP A 18 -15.06 -18.49 -9.25
CA ASP A 18 -13.82 -18.19 -8.51
C ASP A 18 -12.88 -17.53 -9.50
N THR A 19 -12.78 -16.20 -9.44
CA THR A 19 -11.76 -15.48 -10.19
C THR A 19 -10.42 -15.96 -9.67
N ALA A 20 -9.71 -16.75 -10.47
CA ALA A 20 -8.41 -17.29 -10.11
C ALA A 20 -7.50 -16.15 -9.61
N ALA A 21 -6.92 -16.35 -8.43
CA ALA A 21 -5.95 -15.39 -7.87
C ALA A 21 -4.73 -15.33 -8.80
N LEU A 22 -4.14 -14.13 -8.89
CA LEU A 22 -2.82 -13.99 -9.50
C LEU A 22 -1.79 -14.78 -8.69
N PRO A 23 -0.72 -15.29 -9.35
CA PRO A 23 0.34 -16.02 -8.66
C PRO A 23 1.03 -15.12 -7.63
N ASP A 24 1.66 -15.74 -6.64
CA ASP A 24 2.47 -15.04 -5.65
C ASP A 24 3.84 -14.66 -6.20
N ASP A 25 4.52 -13.79 -5.48
CA ASP A 25 5.93 -13.46 -5.70
C ASP A 25 6.81 -14.69 -5.48
N THR A 26 7.64 -14.99 -6.47
CA THR A 26 8.66 -16.05 -6.42
C THR A 26 10.08 -15.50 -6.36
N THR A 27 10.24 -14.19 -6.47
CA THR A 27 11.53 -13.51 -6.49
C THR A 27 11.88 -13.02 -5.09
N GLU A 28 12.95 -13.56 -4.51
CA GLU A 28 13.50 -13.04 -3.27
C GLU A 28 14.16 -11.69 -3.54
N GLU A 29 13.74 -10.63 -2.81
CA GLU A 29 14.40 -9.33 -2.92
C GLU A 29 15.80 -9.46 -2.38
N GLN A 30 16.78 -9.49 -3.28
CA GLN A 30 18.18 -9.45 -2.89
C GLN A 30 18.48 -8.07 -2.30
N ILE A 31 19.00 -8.08 -1.07
CA ILE A 31 19.49 -6.87 -0.40
C ILE A 31 20.71 -6.37 -1.18
N VAL A 32 20.47 -5.50 -2.16
CA VAL A 32 21.53 -4.86 -2.92
C VAL A 32 22.14 -3.75 -2.07
N GLY A 33 23.36 -3.98 -1.60
CA GLY A 33 24.06 -3.11 -0.65
C GLY A 33 23.66 -3.37 0.81
N ASN A 34 24.44 -2.86 1.74
CA ASN A 34 24.07 -2.90 3.15
C ASN A 34 22.82 -2.02 3.36
N PRO A 35 21.64 -2.57 3.71
CA PRO A 35 20.42 -1.79 3.86
C PRO A 35 20.50 -0.75 4.99
N GLY A 36 21.60 -0.73 5.71
CA GLY A 36 21.77 0.05 6.93
C GLY A 36 21.09 -0.62 8.13
N ALA A 37 21.59 -0.32 9.32
CA ALA A 37 20.89 -0.67 10.55
C ALA A 37 19.52 0.00 10.57
N SER A 38 18.54 -0.65 11.19
CA SER A 38 17.25 -0.01 11.51
C SER A 38 17.52 1.34 12.18
N ALA A 39 17.10 2.42 11.55
CA ALA A 39 17.25 3.74 12.14
C ALA A 39 16.35 3.79 13.41
N SER A 40 16.82 4.50 14.44
CA SER A 40 15.96 4.78 15.58
C SER A 40 14.68 5.45 15.09
N VAL A 41 13.53 4.94 15.52
CA VAL A 41 12.22 5.54 15.18
C VAL A 41 12.23 6.98 15.67
N PRO A 42 12.05 7.99 14.79
CA PRO A 42 11.95 9.37 15.22
C PRO A 42 10.77 9.55 16.17
N ARG A 43 10.90 10.48 17.14
CA ARG A 43 9.77 10.83 18.00
C ARG A 43 8.63 11.35 17.13
N ASP A 44 7.45 10.77 17.29
CA ASP A 44 6.23 11.25 16.65
C ASP A 44 5.72 12.51 17.37
N ALA A 45 5.89 13.67 16.75
CA ALA A 45 5.44 14.93 17.31
C ALA A 45 3.89 15.02 17.42
N SER A 46 3.17 14.20 16.65
CA SER A 46 1.70 14.19 16.70
C SER A 46 1.14 13.59 17.99
N GLU A 47 1.91 12.78 18.72
CA GLU A 47 1.46 12.18 19.98
C GLU A 47 1.24 13.20 21.09
N SER A 48 1.94 14.34 21.05
CA SER A 48 1.85 15.41 22.04
C SER A 48 0.78 16.46 21.76
N LEU A 49 0.07 16.36 20.63
CA LEU A 49 -0.95 17.33 20.23
C LEU A 49 -2.24 17.13 21.03
N SER A 50 -2.83 18.25 21.49
CA SER A 50 -4.19 18.27 22.03
C SER A 50 -5.24 18.03 20.94
N ASP A 51 -6.47 17.69 21.33
CA ASP A 51 -7.56 17.49 20.38
C ASP A 51 -7.86 18.75 19.57
N SER A 52 -7.83 19.92 20.18
CA SER A 52 -8.03 21.19 19.47
C SER A 52 -6.93 21.49 18.45
N GLN A 53 -5.67 21.12 18.74
CA GLN A 53 -4.58 21.25 17.78
C GLN A 53 -4.76 20.28 16.61
N ARG A 54 -5.18 19.03 16.86
CA ARG A 54 -5.48 18.03 15.83
C ARG A 54 -6.63 18.53 14.94
N GLU A 55 -7.68 19.07 15.53
CA GLU A 55 -8.82 19.63 14.81
C GLU A 55 -8.41 20.82 13.93
N GLY A 56 -7.58 21.74 14.45
CA GLY A 56 -7.03 22.84 13.67
C GLY A 56 -6.19 22.39 12.48
N ILE A 57 -5.42 21.30 12.64
CA ILE A 57 -4.68 20.68 11.52
C ILE A 57 -5.66 20.12 10.47
N LEU A 58 -6.67 19.38 10.89
CA LEU A 58 -7.64 18.80 9.97
C LEU A 58 -8.42 19.87 9.20
N GLN A 59 -8.75 20.98 9.85
CA GLN A 59 -9.37 22.14 9.21
C GLN A 59 -8.50 22.72 8.10
N LYS A 60 -7.20 22.84 8.32
CA LYS A 60 -6.22 23.32 7.33
C LYS A 60 -6.19 22.46 6.07
N TYR A 61 -6.49 21.17 6.18
CA TYR A 61 -6.50 20.20 5.08
C TYR A 61 -7.90 19.77 4.63
N ASN A 62 -8.93 20.56 4.92
CA ASN A 62 -10.31 20.25 4.58
C ASN A 62 -10.60 20.12 3.08
N TYR A 63 -9.70 20.61 2.23
CA TYR A 63 -9.76 20.48 0.78
C TYR A 63 -9.25 19.13 0.25
N VAL A 64 -8.61 18.33 1.11
CA VAL A 64 -8.01 17.07 0.72
C VAL A 64 -9.10 15.99 0.63
N ASP A 65 -9.01 15.16 -0.42
CA ASP A 65 -9.96 14.07 -0.70
C ASP A 65 -11.43 14.53 -0.72
N PRO A 66 -11.79 15.47 -1.59
CA PRO A 66 -13.15 16.02 -1.64
C PRO A 66 -14.21 14.96 -1.99
N THR A 67 -13.78 13.86 -2.59
CA THR A 67 -14.65 12.73 -2.98
C THR A 67 -14.74 11.63 -1.92
N ARG A 68 -14.02 11.76 -0.82
CA ARG A 68 -13.99 10.83 0.33
C ARG A 68 -13.68 9.39 -0.07
N MET A 69 -12.64 9.22 -0.87
CA MET A 69 -12.16 7.91 -1.31
C MET A 69 -11.38 7.17 -0.23
N VAL A 70 -10.67 7.93 0.62
CA VAL A 70 -9.85 7.39 1.69
C VAL A 70 -10.69 7.25 2.96
N ARG A 71 -10.48 6.17 3.71
CA ARG A 71 -11.13 6.01 5.03
C ARG A 71 -10.78 7.21 5.92
N THR A 72 -11.81 7.90 6.43
CA THR A 72 -11.70 9.20 7.10
C THR A 72 -10.69 9.18 8.25
N GLU A 73 -10.75 8.17 9.11
CA GLU A 73 -9.86 8.05 10.28
C GLU A 73 -8.41 7.82 9.87
N ALA A 74 -8.18 7.05 8.80
CA ALA A 74 -6.85 6.79 8.28
C ALA A 74 -6.24 8.05 7.66
N LEU A 75 -7.02 8.78 6.87
CA LEU A 75 -6.59 10.04 6.28
C LEU A 75 -6.32 11.10 7.35
N ALA A 76 -7.23 11.25 8.32
CA ALA A 76 -7.06 12.21 9.42
C ALA A 76 -5.77 11.94 10.20
N LYS A 77 -5.49 10.68 10.53
CA LYS A 77 -4.26 10.29 11.22
C LYS A 77 -3.01 10.58 10.38
N ALA A 78 -3.06 10.30 9.07
CA ALA A 78 -1.96 10.60 8.16
C ALA A 78 -1.70 12.12 8.05
N LEU A 79 -2.74 12.94 7.95
CA LEU A 79 -2.63 14.41 7.85
C LEU A 79 -2.10 15.04 9.14
N VAL A 80 -2.58 14.58 10.30
CA VAL A 80 -2.09 15.04 11.60
C VAL A 80 -0.61 14.69 11.78
N TYR A 81 -0.22 13.45 11.47
CA TYR A 81 1.18 13.04 11.50
C TYR A 81 2.03 13.88 10.53
N PHE A 82 1.56 14.06 9.30
CA PHE A 82 2.24 14.84 8.26
C PHE A 82 2.49 16.28 8.73
N ASP A 83 1.49 16.98 9.23
CA ASP A 83 1.64 18.36 9.67
C ASP A 83 2.60 18.51 10.87
N ALA A 84 2.48 17.63 11.84
CA ALA A 84 3.30 17.65 13.06
C ALA A 84 4.78 17.30 12.79
N ASN A 85 5.05 16.46 11.77
CA ASN A 85 6.38 15.94 11.49
C ASN A 85 6.99 16.44 10.17
N LYS A 86 6.50 17.55 9.63
CA LYS A 86 6.93 18.11 8.32
C LYS A 86 8.44 18.24 8.16
N ASN A 87 9.14 18.64 9.21
CA ASN A 87 10.59 18.86 9.17
C ASN A 87 11.38 17.57 8.87
N ASN A 88 10.76 16.42 9.07
CA ASN A 88 11.36 15.11 8.80
C ASN A 88 10.96 14.55 7.42
N LEU A 89 10.10 15.27 6.68
CA LEU A 89 9.56 14.88 5.38
C LEU A 89 10.04 15.85 4.30
N LYS A 90 10.93 15.38 3.43
CA LYS A 90 11.49 16.24 2.37
C LYS A 90 10.54 16.42 1.19
N ASN A 91 9.79 15.37 0.83
CA ASN A 91 8.76 15.45 -0.18
C ASN A 91 7.41 15.67 0.52
N GLN A 92 6.93 16.90 0.48
CA GLN A 92 5.66 17.33 1.07
C GLN A 92 4.54 17.50 0.04
N ASP A 93 4.80 17.16 -1.22
CA ASP A 93 3.82 17.27 -2.30
C ASP A 93 2.76 16.17 -2.23
N PHE A 94 3.10 15.05 -1.60
CA PHE A 94 2.23 13.87 -1.52
C PHE A 94 2.21 13.27 -0.12
N VAL A 95 1.00 12.86 0.30
CA VAL A 95 0.76 11.98 1.45
C VAL A 95 0.02 10.76 0.95
N SER A 96 0.35 9.58 1.47
CA SER A 96 -0.28 8.35 1.01
C SER A 96 -0.85 7.53 2.17
N VAL A 97 -1.92 6.79 1.86
CA VAL A 97 -2.53 5.80 2.77
C VAL A 97 -2.62 4.47 2.06
N ILE A 98 -2.15 3.39 2.72
CA ILE A 98 -2.42 2.02 2.30
C ILE A 98 -3.39 1.42 3.32
N ASP A 99 -4.62 1.15 2.88
CA ASP A 99 -5.66 0.54 3.71
C ASP A 99 -5.70 -0.97 3.50
N PHE A 100 -4.91 -1.70 4.27
CA PHE A 100 -4.89 -3.16 4.25
C PHE A 100 -6.14 -3.80 4.86
N GLY A 101 -7.06 -3.03 5.43
CA GLY A 101 -8.38 -3.51 5.84
C GLY A 101 -9.29 -3.86 4.67
N LYS A 102 -8.99 -3.34 3.46
CA LYS A 102 -9.70 -3.66 2.23
C LYS A 102 -9.12 -4.91 1.55
N ASN A 103 -9.96 -5.59 0.76
CA ASN A 103 -9.51 -6.71 -0.06
C ASN A 103 -8.46 -6.28 -1.11
N SER A 104 -7.56 -7.16 -1.49
CA SER A 104 -6.50 -6.88 -2.48
C SER A 104 -7.05 -6.59 -3.88
N SER A 105 -8.26 -7.06 -4.19
CA SER A 105 -8.97 -6.78 -5.44
C SER A 105 -9.45 -5.32 -5.55
N GLU A 106 -9.49 -4.60 -4.43
CA GLU A 106 -9.92 -3.20 -4.41
C GLU A 106 -8.74 -2.24 -4.52
N ALA A 107 -9.00 -1.02 -5.04
CA ALA A 107 -8.05 0.08 -4.91
C ALA A 107 -7.97 0.47 -3.43
N ARG A 108 -6.77 0.33 -2.84
CA ARG A 108 -6.52 0.50 -1.41
C ARG A 108 -5.19 1.20 -1.10
N PHE A 109 -4.45 1.61 -2.12
CA PHE A 109 -3.31 2.49 -2.00
C PHE A 109 -3.69 3.85 -2.60
N TYR A 110 -3.80 4.86 -1.74
CA TYR A 110 -4.24 6.20 -2.06
C TYR A 110 -3.06 7.14 -2.02
N ILE A 111 -2.80 7.82 -3.12
CA ILE A 111 -1.75 8.85 -3.25
C ILE A 111 -2.45 10.18 -3.37
N VAL A 112 -2.27 11.03 -2.38
CA VAL A 112 -2.97 12.30 -2.20
C VAL A 112 -2.05 13.45 -2.54
N SER A 113 -2.42 14.28 -3.49
CA SER A 113 -1.72 15.53 -3.79
C SER A 113 -2.03 16.58 -2.72
N MET A 114 -1.03 16.99 -1.98
CA MET A 114 -1.18 18.04 -0.94
C MET A 114 -1.35 19.44 -1.53
N LYS A 115 -1.10 19.60 -2.83
CA LYS A 115 -1.34 20.84 -3.56
C LYS A 115 -2.79 21.03 -3.98
N THR A 116 -3.45 19.95 -4.40
CA THR A 116 -4.79 20.02 -5.02
C THR A 116 -5.87 19.29 -4.22
N GLY A 117 -5.50 18.45 -3.27
CA GLY A 117 -6.39 17.55 -2.56
C GLY A 117 -6.83 16.33 -3.38
N ALA A 118 -6.44 16.23 -4.65
CA ALA A 118 -6.82 15.11 -5.52
C ALA A 118 -6.20 13.80 -5.05
N VAL A 119 -6.96 12.71 -5.19
CA VAL A 119 -6.57 11.35 -4.79
C VAL A 119 -6.44 10.47 -6.02
N TRP A 120 -5.31 9.80 -6.14
CA TRP A 120 -5.12 8.69 -7.07
C TRP A 120 -5.12 7.38 -6.29
N ALA A 121 -6.09 6.50 -6.59
CA ALA A 121 -6.29 5.23 -5.91
C ALA A 121 -5.88 4.08 -6.84
N ILE A 122 -5.00 3.20 -6.34
CA ILE A 122 -4.50 2.03 -7.06
C ILE A 122 -4.57 0.77 -6.20
N ARG A 123 -4.40 -0.37 -6.83
CA ARG A 123 -4.25 -1.65 -6.14
C ARG A 123 -2.83 -1.84 -5.66
N VAL A 124 -2.69 -2.58 -4.56
CA VAL A 124 -1.41 -2.91 -3.96
C VAL A 124 -1.48 -4.31 -3.34
N ALA A 125 -0.44 -5.13 -3.57
CA ALA A 125 -0.29 -6.40 -2.89
C ALA A 125 0.18 -6.21 -1.45
N HIS A 126 -0.12 -7.19 -0.62
CA HIS A 126 0.44 -7.39 0.71
C HIS A 126 1.30 -8.66 0.75
N GLY A 127 1.99 -8.88 1.86
CA GLY A 127 2.85 -10.04 2.05
C GLY A 127 2.06 -11.33 2.28
N LYS A 128 2.54 -12.46 1.74
CA LYS A 128 1.90 -13.78 1.91
C LYS A 128 1.74 -14.20 3.37
N GLY A 129 2.65 -13.76 4.25
CA GLY A 129 2.51 -13.97 5.69
C GLY A 129 1.41 -13.15 6.35
N SER A 130 0.84 -12.15 5.63
CA SER A 130 -0.31 -11.38 6.11
C SER A 130 -1.65 -12.03 5.77
N ASP A 131 -1.69 -12.88 4.74
CA ASP A 131 -2.90 -13.52 4.17
C ASP A 131 -2.57 -14.99 3.89
N ALA A 132 -2.67 -15.82 4.93
CA ALA A 132 -2.20 -17.21 4.84
C ALA A 132 -3.10 -18.10 3.96
N ASN A 133 -4.40 -17.84 3.94
CA ASN A 133 -5.40 -18.58 3.16
C ASN A 133 -5.60 -18.03 1.74
N HIS A 134 -4.93 -16.90 1.42
CA HIS A 134 -5.02 -16.19 0.14
C HIS A 134 -6.45 -15.81 -0.24
N ASP A 135 -7.22 -15.31 0.71
CA ASP A 135 -8.56 -14.79 0.43
C ASP A 135 -8.58 -13.31 -0.01
N GLY A 136 -7.42 -12.66 0.02
CA GLY A 136 -7.21 -11.27 -0.38
C GLY A 136 -7.27 -10.28 0.76
N PHE A 137 -7.53 -10.72 2.00
CA PHE A 137 -7.50 -9.87 3.19
C PHE A 137 -6.19 -10.06 3.97
N ALA A 138 -5.60 -8.95 4.38
CA ALA A 138 -4.44 -8.99 5.27
C ALA A 138 -4.89 -9.03 6.73
N GLU A 139 -4.63 -10.14 7.44
CA GLU A 139 -5.01 -10.31 8.84
C GLU A 139 -3.85 -10.14 9.79
N LYS A 140 -2.64 -10.51 9.39
CA LYS A 140 -1.44 -10.49 10.22
C LYS A 140 -0.42 -9.48 9.70
N PHE A 141 0.21 -8.79 10.65
CA PHE A 141 1.26 -7.82 10.34
C PHE A 141 2.47 -8.10 11.21
N SER A 142 3.67 -7.93 10.67
CA SER A 142 4.89 -8.24 11.41
C SER A 142 6.02 -7.30 11.05
N ASN A 143 6.81 -6.95 12.05
CA ASN A 143 8.07 -6.23 11.92
C ASN A 143 9.30 -7.17 11.96
N THR A 144 9.07 -8.49 12.05
CA THR A 144 10.12 -9.51 12.16
C THR A 144 10.63 -9.90 10.78
N SER A 145 11.95 -10.01 10.62
CA SER A 145 12.57 -10.53 9.40
C SER A 145 12.16 -11.98 9.13
N GLY A 146 11.95 -12.32 7.86
CA GLY A 146 11.51 -13.66 7.45
C GLY A 146 10.03 -13.98 7.70
N ALA A 147 9.25 -13.07 8.31
CA ALA A 147 7.82 -13.28 8.49
C ALA A 147 6.99 -13.24 7.20
N HIS A 148 7.57 -12.74 6.11
CA HIS A 148 6.92 -12.52 4.82
C HIS A 148 5.58 -11.77 4.92
N ALA A 149 5.37 -11.06 6.02
CA ALA A 149 4.16 -10.26 6.30
C ALA A 149 4.44 -8.78 6.07
N SER A 150 3.45 -8.06 5.60
CA SER A 150 3.47 -6.60 5.59
C SER A 150 3.54 -6.06 7.02
N SER A 151 4.01 -4.85 7.18
CA SER A 151 3.97 -4.12 8.45
C SER A 151 3.10 -2.87 8.30
N ILE A 152 2.48 -2.45 9.40
CA ILE A 152 1.63 -1.26 9.47
C ILE A 152 2.35 -0.13 10.20
N GLY A 153 1.85 1.07 10.08
CA GLY A 153 2.40 2.27 10.69
C GLY A 153 2.83 3.30 9.65
N PHE A 154 3.56 4.30 10.09
CA PHE A 154 4.08 5.36 9.25
C PHE A 154 5.40 4.95 8.60
N TYR A 155 5.57 5.30 7.34
CA TYR A 155 6.80 5.14 6.58
C TYR A 155 7.20 6.47 5.95
N ARG A 156 8.49 6.63 5.76
CA ARG A 156 9.05 7.65 4.87
C ARG A 156 9.69 6.96 3.68
N THR A 157 9.40 7.44 2.48
CA THR A 157 10.10 6.98 1.28
C THR A 157 11.55 7.47 1.29
N ALA A 158 12.45 6.68 0.72
CA ALA A 158 13.87 6.97 0.70
C ALA A 158 14.43 6.98 -0.74
N GLU A 159 15.61 6.40 -0.94
CA GLU A 159 16.26 6.31 -2.25
C GLU A 159 15.60 5.28 -3.17
N THR A 160 15.72 5.51 -4.47
CA THR A 160 15.41 4.51 -5.50
C THR A 160 16.66 3.69 -5.85
N TYR A 161 16.47 2.46 -6.26
CA TYR A 161 17.55 1.60 -6.75
C TYR A 161 17.02 0.58 -7.77
N GLN A 162 17.92 -0.12 -8.45
CA GLN A 162 17.58 -1.26 -9.30
C GLN A 162 17.88 -2.54 -8.50
N GLY A 163 16.84 -3.28 -8.15
CA GLY A 163 16.90 -4.52 -7.39
C GLY A 163 16.45 -5.74 -8.21
N GLY A 164 16.16 -6.85 -7.54
CA GLY A 164 15.63 -8.06 -8.16
C GLY A 164 14.29 -7.84 -8.88
N HIS A 165 13.48 -6.92 -8.37
CA HIS A 165 12.21 -6.48 -8.99
C HIS A 165 12.38 -5.26 -9.93
N GLY A 166 13.60 -4.92 -10.36
CA GLY A 166 13.86 -3.73 -11.15
C GLY A 166 13.82 -2.45 -10.31
N LEU A 167 13.18 -1.39 -10.86
CA LEU A 167 13.04 -0.11 -10.15
C LEU A 167 12.28 -0.29 -8.84
N SER A 168 12.94 0.04 -7.74
CA SER A 168 12.40 -0.09 -6.39
C SER A 168 12.61 1.19 -5.59
N LEU A 169 11.66 1.49 -4.68
CA LEU A 169 11.70 2.65 -3.78
C LEU A 169 11.75 2.18 -2.33
N ARG A 170 12.87 2.43 -1.64
CA ARG A 170 13.06 2.02 -0.24
C ARG A 170 12.12 2.76 0.70
N LEU A 171 11.73 2.06 1.77
CA LEU A 171 10.89 2.57 2.84
C LEU A 171 11.63 2.52 4.17
N ASP A 172 11.67 3.66 4.86
CA ASP A 172 12.08 3.76 6.26
C ASP A 172 10.86 3.68 7.17
N GLY A 173 10.88 2.78 8.15
CA GLY A 173 9.83 2.71 9.15
C GLY A 173 9.92 3.85 10.15
N LEU A 174 8.80 4.52 10.41
CA LEU A 174 8.68 5.63 11.37
C LEU A 174 7.85 5.26 12.59
N SER A 175 7.45 4.01 12.71
CA SER A 175 6.67 3.46 13.83
C SER A 175 7.37 2.24 14.42
N THR A 176 7.11 1.93 15.68
CA THR A 176 7.64 0.71 16.32
C THR A 176 7.20 -0.56 15.61
N THR A 177 6.00 -0.53 15.00
CA THR A 177 5.40 -1.65 14.24
C THR A 177 6.07 -1.92 12.91
N ASN A 178 6.94 -1.03 12.40
CA ASN A 178 7.66 -1.18 11.14
C ASN A 178 9.12 -0.69 11.20
N SER A 179 9.68 -0.50 12.39
CA SER A 179 11.03 0.02 12.59
C SER A 179 12.11 -0.76 11.83
N ASN A 180 11.89 -2.05 11.57
CA ASN A 180 12.80 -2.90 10.80
C ASN A 180 12.57 -2.85 9.27
N ALA A 181 11.71 -1.95 8.76
CA ALA A 181 11.36 -1.92 7.34
C ALA A 181 12.61 -1.87 6.44
N ARG A 182 13.59 -1.00 6.74
CA ARG A 182 14.82 -0.90 5.97
C ARG A 182 15.67 -2.18 6.06
N ALA A 183 15.87 -2.73 7.24
CA ALA A 183 16.64 -3.97 7.45
C ALA A 183 15.97 -5.20 6.81
N ARG A 184 14.64 -5.18 6.69
CA ARG A 184 13.84 -6.20 6.01
C ARG A 184 13.74 -5.98 4.50
N ALA A 185 14.41 -4.98 3.94
CA ALA A 185 14.32 -4.58 2.55
C ALA A 185 12.87 -4.30 2.07
N VAL A 186 12.02 -3.73 2.94
CA VAL A 186 10.66 -3.35 2.54
C VAL A 186 10.73 -2.18 1.56
N VAL A 187 10.20 -2.38 0.36
CA VAL A 187 10.25 -1.43 -0.75
C VAL A 187 8.91 -1.36 -1.47
N ILE A 188 8.66 -0.26 -2.19
CA ILE A 188 7.66 -0.26 -3.25
C ILE A 188 8.34 -0.73 -4.53
N HIS A 189 7.79 -1.75 -5.18
CA HIS A 189 8.26 -2.28 -6.45
C HIS A 189 7.11 -2.62 -7.39
N GLY A 190 7.40 -2.81 -8.66
CA GLY A 190 6.43 -3.31 -9.64
C GLY A 190 6.37 -4.83 -9.61
N ALA A 191 5.19 -5.38 -9.92
CA ALA A 191 5.01 -6.82 -9.98
C ALA A 191 3.95 -7.21 -11.02
N ASP A 192 4.21 -8.29 -11.76
CA ASP A 192 3.25 -8.84 -12.75
C ASP A 192 2.05 -9.49 -12.07
N TYR A 193 2.21 -9.92 -10.81
CA TYR A 193 1.13 -10.45 -9.98
C TYR A 193 0.25 -9.35 -9.36
N VAL A 194 0.40 -8.09 -9.78
CA VAL A 194 -0.49 -6.97 -9.42
C VAL A 194 -1.03 -6.32 -10.69
N GLN A 195 -2.35 -6.28 -10.81
CA GLN A 195 -3.06 -5.67 -11.94
C GLN A 195 -4.09 -4.65 -11.44
N ASP A 196 -4.37 -3.61 -12.24
CA ASP A 196 -5.38 -2.60 -11.88
C ASP A 196 -6.80 -2.98 -12.29
N THR A 197 -7.12 -4.26 -12.25
CA THR A 197 -8.44 -4.83 -12.47
C THR A 197 -9.02 -5.38 -11.17
N ASN A 198 -10.35 -5.50 -11.08
CA ASN A 198 -11.04 -5.98 -9.86
C ASN A 198 -10.91 -7.51 -9.71
N ILE A 199 -9.66 -7.97 -9.54
CA ILE A 199 -9.32 -9.37 -9.26
C ILE A 199 -8.42 -9.42 -8.02
N LYS A 200 -8.43 -10.53 -7.33
CA LYS A 200 -7.56 -10.78 -6.19
C LYS A 200 -6.10 -10.76 -6.66
N GLN A 201 -5.29 -9.92 -6.04
CA GLN A 201 -3.87 -9.77 -6.36
C GLN A 201 -3.05 -10.93 -5.79
N GLY A 202 -1.89 -11.20 -6.38
CA GLY A 202 -0.87 -12.05 -5.78
C GLY A 202 -0.27 -11.42 -4.52
N ARG A 203 0.60 -12.14 -3.82
CA ARG A 203 1.19 -11.72 -2.55
C ARG A 203 2.70 -11.61 -2.66
N SER A 204 3.25 -10.55 -2.08
CA SER A 204 4.68 -10.31 -1.94
C SER A 204 5.27 -11.04 -0.71
N TRP A 205 6.54 -10.78 -0.42
CA TRP A 205 7.19 -11.21 0.83
C TRP A 205 7.15 -10.13 1.94
N GLY A 206 6.19 -9.20 1.82
CA GLY A 206 5.94 -8.13 2.80
C GLY A 206 5.98 -6.73 2.21
N CYS A 207 6.50 -6.57 1.01
CA CYS A 207 6.58 -5.31 0.30
C CYS A 207 5.19 -4.85 -0.21
N PRO A 208 4.89 -3.55 -0.23
CA PRO A 208 3.76 -3.01 -0.97
C PRO A 208 4.08 -3.02 -2.47
N ALA A 209 3.71 -4.09 -3.18
CA ALA A 209 3.92 -4.21 -4.63
C ALA A 209 2.75 -3.58 -5.40
N VAL A 210 3.06 -2.88 -6.48
CA VAL A 210 2.09 -2.23 -7.38
C VAL A 210 2.19 -2.80 -8.80
N SER A 211 1.21 -2.52 -9.66
CA SER A 211 1.31 -2.96 -11.06
C SER A 211 2.52 -2.33 -11.76
N MET A 212 3.12 -3.07 -12.70
CA MET A 212 4.23 -2.57 -13.52
C MET A 212 3.84 -1.27 -14.24
N GLN A 213 2.58 -1.14 -14.65
CA GLN A 213 2.05 0.04 -15.33
C GLN A 213 2.12 1.30 -14.43
N ASN A 214 1.84 1.16 -13.12
CA ASN A 214 1.77 2.28 -12.20
C ASN A 214 3.11 2.61 -11.55
N LEU A 215 4.05 1.67 -11.52
CA LEU A 215 5.31 1.79 -10.77
C LEU A 215 6.03 3.12 -11.02
N LYS A 216 6.22 3.49 -12.29
CA LYS A 216 6.98 4.71 -12.65
C LYS A 216 6.34 5.97 -12.07
N ASN A 217 5.01 6.06 -12.13
CA ASN A 217 4.27 7.21 -11.59
C ASN A 217 4.31 7.22 -10.06
N VAL A 218 4.10 6.06 -9.42
CA VAL A 218 4.20 5.92 -7.96
C VAL A 218 5.57 6.37 -7.46
N VAL A 219 6.65 5.88 -8.07
CA VAL A 219 8.01 6.27 -7.69
C VAL A 219 8.25 7.76 -7.93
N ASN A 220 7.81 8.33 -9.05
CA ASN A 220 7.99 9.75 -9.33
C ASN A 220 7.27 10.66 -8.34
N TYR A 221 6.08 10.28 -7.90
CA TYR A 221 5.32 11.08 -6.91
C TYR A 221 5.91 10.95 -5.51
N LEU A 222 6.31 9.73 -5.12
CA LEU A 222 6.62 9.44 -3.73
C LEU A 222 8.10 9.51 -3.37
N LYS A 223 9.03 9.40 -4.33
CA LYS A 223 10.47 9.43 -4.02
C LYS A 223 10.89 10.70 -3.30
N GLY A 224 11.95 10.62 -2.51
CA GLY A 224 12.57 11.78 -1.88
C GLY A 224 11.95 12.18 -0.54
N GLY A 225 11.32 11.28 0.19
CA GLY A 225 10.91 11.53 1.58
C GLY A 225 9.44 11.84 1.79
N SER A 226 8.54 11.27 0.98
CA SER A 226 7.08 11.35 1.16
C SER A 226 6.59 10.47 2.30
N LEU A 227 5.49 10.85 2.93
CA LEU A 227 4.82 10.07 3.97
C LEU A 227 3.90 9.00 3.37
N ILE A 228 3.96 7.78 3.93
CA ILE A 228 2.97 6.73 3.70
C ILE A 228 2.47 6.24 5.06
N TYR A 229 1.16 6.13 5.23
CA TYR A 229 0.53 5.51 6.38
C TYR A 229 -0.13 4.19 5.97
N ALA A 230 0.41 3.07 6.43
CA ALA A 230 -0.17 1.74 6.23
C ALA A 230 -1.00 1.34 7.46
N VAL A 231 -2.23 0.94 7.24
CA VAL A 231 -3.22 0.66 8.29
C VAL A 231 -4.09 -0.55 7.93
N LYS A 232 -4.66 -1.17 8.95
CA LYS A 232 -5.73 -2.18 8.84
C LYS A 232 -7.06 -1.57 9.27
#